data_28de21ad23089fcbf5ece11a79993beb
#
_entry.id   28de21ad23089fcbf5ece11a79993beb
#
_cell.length_a   1.000
_cell.length_b   1.000
_cell.length_c   1.000
_cell.angle_alpha   90.00
_cell.angle_beta   90.00
_cell.angle_gamma   90.00
#
_symmetry.space_group_name_H-M   'P 1'
#
loop_
_entity.id
_entity.type
_entity.pdbx_description
1 polymer ?
#
loop_
_entity_poly.entity_id
_entity_poly.type
_entity_poly.pdbx_seq_one_letter_code
_entity_poly.pdbx_strand_id
1 'polypeptide(L)'
;MAKKVTGIIKLQIPAGQANPAPPVGPALGQQGVNIMAFCKEFNAATQKEAGMVIPVVITVYQDKSFTFITKSPPASSLLKKAAGIAKGSGVPNRDKVGKVTRKQLMEIVKLKAKDMNASDEDHAVRMVAGTARSMGIEVE
;
A
#
# COMPACT_ATOMS: atom_id res chain seq x y z
N MET A 1 20.09 2.49 -23.84
CA MET A 1 18.92 3.21 -24.38
C MET A 1 17.72 3.01 -23.46
N ALA A 2 16.94 4.06 -23.27
CA ALA A 2 15.71 3.94 -22.49
C ALA A 2 14.69 3.06 -23.23
N LYS A 3 14.15 2.07 -22.53
CA LYS A 3 13.10 1.21 -23.09
C LYS A 3 11.77 1.96 -23.11
N LYS A 4 10.99 1.72 -24.15
CA LYS A 4 9.67 2.34 -24.25
C LYS A 4 8.70 1.68 -23.30
N VAL A 5 8.04 2.48 -22.46
CA VAL A 5 7.02 2.00 -21.52
C VAL A 5 5.72 1.71 -22.28
N THR A 6 5.19 0.49 -22.16
CA THR A 6 3.91 0.10 -22.74
C THR A 6 2.76 0.16 -21.76
N GLY A 7 3.04 0.08 -20.47
CA GLY A 7 2.01 0.16 -19.47
C GLY A 7 2.56 0.29 -18.06
N ILE A 8 1.70 0.73 -17.16
CA ILE A 8 1.99 0.82 -15.72
C ILE A 8 0.88 0.08 -14.98
N ILE A 9 1.25 -0.81 -14.07
CA ILE A 9 0.33 -1.59 -13.26
C ILE A 9 0.54 -1.19 -11.81
N LYS A 10 -0.55 -0.88 -11.12
CA LYS A 10 -0.53 -0.55 -9.69
C LYS A 10 -1.32 -1.60 -8.93
N LEU A 11 -0.68 -2.26 -7.98
CA LEU A 11 -1.29 -3.33 -7.18
C LEU A 11 -0.98 -3.13 -5.71
N GLN A 12 -1.82 -3.74 -4.87
CA GLN A 12 -1.56 -3.88 -3.43
C GLN A 12 -1.49 -5.37 -3.12
N ILE A 13 -0.34 -5.84 -2.69
CA ILE A 13 -0.07 -7.26 -2.47
C ILE A 13 0.47 -7.45 -1.06
N PRO A 14 -0.01 -8.45 -0.30
CA PRO A 14 0.60 -8.78 0.99
C PRO A 14 2.08 -9.11 0.82
N ALA A 15 2.92 -8.54 1.66
CA ALA A 15 4.37 -8.71 1.59
C ALA A 15 4.76 -10.19 1.70
N GLY A 16 5.61 -10.64 0.80
CA GLY A 16 6.08 -12.02 0.76
C GLY A 16 5.05 -13.05 0.32
N GLN A 17 3.87 -12.63 -0.12
CA GLN A 17 2.76 -13.51 -0.48
C GLN A 17 2.23 -13.30 -1.90
N ALA A 18 3.03 -12.75 -2.79
CA ALA A 18 2.64 -12.62 -4.19
C ALA A 18 2.54 -14.01 -4.84
N ASN A 19 1.45 -14.23 -5.56
CA ASN A 19 1.22 -15.49 -6.26
C ASN A 19 0.44 -15.22 -7.57
N PRO A 20 0.37 -16.19 -8.49
CA PRO A 20 -0.33 -16.00 -9.76
C PRO A 20 -1.85 -15.86 -9.66
N ALA A 21 -2.42 -16.08 -8.48
CA ALA A 21 -3.86 -15.92 -8.27
C ALA A 21 -4.29 -14.44 -8.36
N PRO A 22 -5.56 -14.13 -8.66
CA PRO A 22 -6.03 -12.74 -8.65
C PRO A 22 -5.70 -12.03 -7.32
N PRO A 23 -5.36 -10.71 -7.36
CA PRO A 23 -5.40 -9.82 -8.52
C PRO A 23 -4.12 -9.77 -9.36
N VAL A 24 -3.06 -10.48 -8.98
CA VAL A 24 -1.74 -10.38 -9.61
C VAL A 24 -1.73 -10.99 -11.02
N GLY A 25 -2.23 -12.21 -11.15
CA GLY A 25 -2.24 -12.94 -12.41
C GLY A 25 -2.90 -12.20 -13.57
N PRO A 26 -4.18 -11.86 -13.44
CA PRO A 26 -4.89 -11.13 -14.50
C PRO A 26 -4.25 -9.79 -14.87
N ALA A 27 -3.81 -9.02 -13.87
CA ALA A 27 -3.21 -7.70 -14.10
C ALA A 27 -1.91 -7.79 -14.91
N LEU A 28 -1.04 -8.72 -14.56
CA LEU A 28 0.22 -8.94 -15.26
C LEU A 28 0.04 -9.66 -16.59
N GLY A 29 -0.90 -10.60 -16.64
CA GLY A 29 -1.22 -11.37 -17.86
C GLY A 29 -1.69 -10.50 -19.00
N GLN A 30 -2.47 -9.48 -18.72
CA GLN A 30 -2.95 -8.53 -19.74
C GLN A 30 -1.80 -7.79 -20.43
N GLN A 31 -0.70 -7.56 -19.72
CA GLN A 31 0.47 -6.88 -20.24
C GLN A 31 1.52 -7.85 -20.80
N GLY A 32 1.28 -9.14 -20.70
CA GLY A 32 2.22 -10.15 -21.17
C GLY A 32 3.49 -10.29 -20.35
N VAL A 33 3.45 -9.88 -19.08
CA VAL A 33 4.58 -9.96 -18.15
C VAL A 33 4.71 -11.36 -17.57
N ASN A 34 5.93 -11.80 -17.28
CA ASN A 34 6.16 -13.08 -16.61
C ASN A 34 5.74 -13.00 -15.14
N ILE A 35 4.58 -13.57 -14.83
CA ILE A 35 3.96 -13.52 -13.50
C ILE A 35 4.84 -14.18 -12.45
N MET A 36 5.42 -15.33 -12.75
CA MET A 36 6.23 -16.09 -11.79
C MET A 36 7.52 -15.34 -11.43
N ALA A 37 8.17 -14.73 -12.42
CA ALA A 37 9.36 -13.92 -12.19
C ALA A 37 9.05 -12.72 -11.27
N PHE A 38 7.95 -12.03 -11.53
CA PHE A 38 7.50 -10.93 -10.68
C PHE A 38 7.23 -11.38 -9.25
N CYS A 39 6.46 -12.46 -9.08
CA CYS A 39 6.13 -12.98 -7.74
C CYS A 39 7.40 -13.32 -6.96
N LYS A 40 8.36 -13.97 -7.59
CA LYS A 40 9.63 -14.36 -6.96
C LYS A 40 10.42 -13.13 -6.51
N GLU A 41 10.58 -12.14 -7.39
CA GLU A 41 11.31 -10.91 -7.08
C GLU A 41 10.61 -10.08 -6.00
N PHE A 42 9.30 -9.93 -6.10
CA PHE A 42 8.50 -9.20 -5.12
C PHE A 42 8.59 -9.85 -3.73
N ASN A 43 8.42 -11.17 -3.67
CA ASN A 43 8.49 -11.89 -2.40
C ASN A 43 9.88 -11.76 -1.76
N ALA A 44 10.94 -11.83 -2.54
CA ALA A 44 12.31 -11.65 -2.05
C ALA A 44 12.52 -10.21 -1.53
N ALA A 45 12.01 -9.21 -2.25
CA ALA A 45 12.16 -7.79 -1.89
C ALA A 45 11.36 -7.41 -0.64
N THR A 46 10.19 -8.03 -0.42
CA THR A 46 9.28 -7.66 0.67
C THR A 46 9.27 -8.64 1.84
N GLN A 47 10.16 -9.62 1.84
CA GLN A 47 10.19 -10.65 2.88
C GLN A 47 10.33 -10.08 4.30
N LYS A 48 11.07 -8.98 4.45
CA LYS A 48 11.28 -8.30 5.73
C LYS A 48 10.02 -7.59 6.24
N GLU A 49 9.08 -7.31 5.37
CA GLU A 49 7.85 -6.58 5.67
C GLU A 49 6.64 -7.51 5.73
N ALA A 50 6.86 -8.79 5.91
CA ALA A 50 5.79 -9.80 5.97
C ALA A 50 4.70 -9.41 6.98
N GLY A 51 3.45 -9.64 6.60
CA GLY A 51 2.29 -9.27 7.42
C GLY A 51 1.71 -7.89 7.10
N MET A 52 2.33 -7.13 6.21
CA MET A 52 1.82 -5.84 5.75
C MET A 52 1.42 -5.92 4.28
N VAL A 53 0.43 -5.10 3.89
CA VAL A 53 0.08 -4.94 2.48
C VAL A 53 1.02 -3.89 1.89
N ILE A 54 1.69 -4.23 0.80
CA ILE A 54 2.66 -3.36 0.14
C ILE A 54 2.11 -2.92 -1.21
N PRO A 55 1.93 -1.61 -1.43
CA PRO A 55 1.62 -1.10 -2.76
C PRO A 55 2.84 -1.25 -3.66
N VAL A 56 2.61 -1.71 -4.87
CA VAL A 56 3.67 -1.87 -5.87
C VAL A 56 3.25 -1.20 -7.17
N VAL A 57 4.19 -0.50 -7.79
CA VAL A 57 4.01 0.10 -9.12
C VAL A 57 4.95 -0.63 -10.06
N ILE A 58 4.38 -1.31 -11.04
CA ILE A 58 5.09 -2.12 -12.02
C ILE A 58 5.10 -1.37 -13.36
N THR A 59 6.28 -1.10 -13.88
CA THR A 59 6.44 -0.49 -15.21
C THR A 59 6.75 -1.59 -16.21
N VAL A 60 5.93 -1.72 -17.25
CA VAL A 60 6.08 -2.73 -18.30
C VAL A 60 6.66 -2.07 -19.55
N TYR A 61 7.67 -2.69 -20.12
CA TYR A 61 8.37 -2.19 -21.32
C TYR A 61 7.95 -2.96 -22.57
N GLN A 62 8.26 -2.39 -23.71
CA GLN A 62 7.89 -2.94 -25.02
C GLN A 62 8.44 -4.35 -25.27
N ASP A 63 9.58 -4.68 -24.71
CA ASP A 63 10.19 -6.01 -24.81
C ASP A 63 9.61 -7.03 -23.80
N LYS A 64 8.51 -6.68 -23.13
CA LYS A 64 7.85 -7.47 -22.08
C LYS A 64 8.67 -7.61 -20.80
N SER A 65 9.78 -6.89 -20.68
CA SER A 65 10.47 -6.77 -19.40
C SER A 65 9.70 -5.82 -18.47
N PHE A 66 9.99 -5.89 -17.19
CA PHE A 66 9.35 -5.04 -16.21
C PHE A 66 10.34 -4.58 -15.15
N THR A 67 10.02 -3.44 -14.55
CA THR A 67 10.64 -2.99 -13.30
C THR A 67 9.52 -2.67 -12.32
N PHE A 68 9.79 -2.84 -11.04
CA PHE A 68 8.80 -2.47 -10.02
C PHE A 68 9.45 -1.69 -8.89
N ILE A 69 8.64 -0.84 -8.27
CA ILE A 69 9.01 -0.15 -7.04
C ILE A 69 7.94 -0.44 -6.00
N THR A 70 8.37 -0.71 -4.78
CA THR A 70 7.48 -0.89 -3.64
C THR A 70 7.37 0.44 -2.88
N LYS A 71 6.17 0.72 -2.39
CA LYS A 71 5.92 1.90 -1.57
C LYS A 71 5.64 1.49 -0.13
N SER A 72 5.57 2.46 0.77
CA SER A 72 5.17 2.18 2.16
C SER A 72 3.73 1.66 2.22
N PRO A 73 3.37 0.88 3.26
CA PRO A 73 2.02 0.35 3.39
C PRO A 73 0.95 1.45 3.32
N PRO A 74 -0.26 1.14 2.81
CA PRO A 74 -1.34 2.13 2.77
C PRO A 74 -1.69 2.65 4.17
N ALA A 75 -2.05 3.93 4.26
CA ALA A 75 -2.43 4.53 5.54
C ALA A 75 -3.56 3.76 6.22
N SER A 76 -4.52 3.25 5.44
CA SER A 76 -5.63 2.45 5.98
C SER A 76 -5.16 1.18 6.69
N SER A 77 -4.17 0.49 6.13
CA SER A 77 -3.60 -0.73 6.74
C SER A 77 -2.87 -0.41 8.03
N LEU A 78 -2.10 0.66 8.04
CA LEU A 78 -1.37 1.12 9.23
C LEU A 78 -2.32 1.56 10.34
N LEU A 79 -3.40 2.26 9.98
CA LEU A 79 -4.43 2.70 10.92
C LEU A 79 -5.18 1.52 11.54
N LYS A 80 -5.54 0.52 10.75
CA LYS A 80 -6.19 -0.69 11.28
C LYS A 80 -5.29 -1.41 12.29
N LYS A 81 -4.01 -1.49 11.99
CA LYS A 81 -3.04 -2.11 12.89
C LYS A 81 -2.88 -1.30 14.18
N ALA A 82 -2.78 0.03 14.08
CA ALA A 82 -2.65 0.91 15.23
C ALA A 82 -3.89 0.88 16.14
N ALA A 83 -5.08 0.83 15.54
CA ALA A 83 -6.35 0.75 16.28
C ALA A 83 -6.68 -0.67 16.76
N GLY A 84 -5.95 -1.69 16.30
CA GLY A 84 -6.19 -3.08 16.67
C GLY A 84 -7.45 -3.67 16.07
N ILE A 85 -7.91 -3.19 14.93
CA ILE A 85 -9.11 -3.66 14.24
C ILE A 85 -8.76 -4.37 12.94
N ALA A 86 -9.57 -5.36 12.57
CA ALA A 86 -9.39 -6.12 11.34
C ALA A 86 -10.01 -5.43 10.13
N LYS A 87 -11.07 -4.66 10.34
CA LYS A 87 -11.83 -4.02 9.26
C LYS A 87 -12.35 -2.65 9.71
N GLY A 88 -12.34 -1.69 8.80
CA GLY A 88 -12.95 -0.38 9.02
C GLY A 88 -14.48 -0.43 9.01
N SER A 89 -15.12 0.66 9.42
CA SER A 89 -16.57 0.78 9.45
C SER A 89 -17.15 0.92 8.04
N GLY A 90 -18.26 0.25 7.80
CA GLY A 90 -19.08 0.44 6.59
C GLY A 90 -19.90 1.72 6.63
N VAL A 91 -20.14 2.28 7.83
CA VAL A 91 -20.87 3.53 8.05
C VAL A 91 -20.07 4.42 9.00
N PRO A 92 -18.96 4.99 8.53
CA PRO A 92 -17.97 5.65 9.42
C PRO A 92 -18.48 6.92 10.11
N ASN A 93 -19.51 7.55 9.57
CA ASN A 93 -20.10 8.74 10.20
C ASN A 93 -21.02 8.42 11.37
N ARG A 94 -21.46 7.18 11.49
CA ARG A 94 -22.38 6.73 12.55
C ARG A 94 -21.73 5.71 13.48
N ASP A 95 -21.05 4.72 12.90
CA ASP A 95 -20.45 3.61 13.64
C ASP A 95 -18.94 3.76 13.69
N LYS A 96 -18.43 4.08 14.90
CA LYS A 96 -16.99 4.15 15.13
C LYS A 96 -16.51 2.78 15.62
N VAL A 97 -15.44 2.28 15.02
CA VAL A 97 -14.94 0.92 15.27
C VAL A 97 -13.60 0.88 15.99
N GLY A 98 -12.96 2.02 16.18
CA GLY A 98 -11.68 2.08 16.86
C GLY A 98 -11.27 3.49 17.20
N LYS A 99 -10.16 3.60 17.91
CA LYS A 99 -9.56 4.88 18.31
C LYS A 99 -8.05 4.82 18.10
N VAL A 100 -7.46 5.94 17.71
CA VAL A 100 -6.01 6.12 17.64
C VAL A 100 -5.64 7.43 18.31
N THR A 101 -4.44 7.48 18.88
CA THR A 101 -3.91 8.70 19.47
C THR A 101 -3.13 9.48 18.43
N ARG A 102 -2.97 10.77 18.65
CA ARG A 102 -2.13 11.61 17.81
C ARG A 102 -0.69 11.08 17.71
N LYS A 103 -0.19 10.50 18.79
CA LYS A 103 1.14 9.88 18.82
C LYS A 103 1.23 8.72 17.84
N GLN A 104 0.22 7.87 17.77
CA GLN A 104 0.15 6.77 16.80
C GLN A 104 0.09 7.28 15.36
N LEU A 105 -0.63 8.39 15.12
CA LEU A 105 -0.66 9.02 13.80
C LEU A 105 0.71 9.53 13.40
N MET A 106 1.46 10.11 14.33
CA MET A 106 2.84 10.58 14.06
C MET A 106 3.77 9.42 13.71
N GLU A 107 3.63 8.27 14.34
CA GLU A 107 4.39 7.06 14.01
C GLU A 107 4.07 6.59 12.58
N ILE A 108 2.80 6.61 12.20
CA ILE A 108 2.37 6.27 10.82
C ILE A 108 2.96 7.26 9.82
N VAL A 109 2.94 8.54 10.14
CA VAL A 109 3.53 9.60 9.30
C VAL A 109 5.02 9.36 9.07
N LYS A 110 5.77 8.99 10.11
CA LYS A 110 7.19 8.68 9.99
C LYS A 110 7.46 7.52 9.05
N LEU A 111 6.65 6.47 9.13
CA LEU A 111 6.76 5.31 8.24
C LEU A 111 6.45 5.65 6.79
N LYS A 112 5.55 6.59 6.57
CA LYS A 112 5.02 6.92 5.25
C LYS A 112 5.57 8.22 4.68
N ALA A 113 6.46 8.90 5.38
CA ALA A 113 6.94 10.25 5.02
C ALA A 113 7.50 10.34 3.60
N LYS A 114 8.20 9.31 3.15
CA LYS A 114 8.81 9.28 1.80
C LYS A 114 7.78 9.22 0.67
N ASP A 115 6.55 8.78 0.95
CA ASP A 115 5.48 8.66 -0.04
C ASP A 115 4.42 9.75 0.10
N MET A 116 4.58 10.66 1.05
CA MET A 116 3.63 11.75 1.30
C MET A 116 4.15 13.06 0.73
N ASN A 117 3.24 13.87 0.22
CA ASN A 117 3.54 15.21 -0.30
C ASN A 117 3.18 16.32 0.68
N ALA A 118 3.12 16.01 1.96
CA ALA A 118 2.81 16.97 3.00
C ALA A 118 3.95 18.00 3.16
N SER A 119 3.59 19.24 3.42
CA SER A 119 4.56 20.32 3.59
C SER A 119 5.29 20.26 4.93
N ASP A 120 4.64 19.73 5.96
CA ASP A 120 5.21 19.56 7.29
C ASP A 120 4.56 18.36 8.00
N GLU A 121 5.05 18.05 9.21
CA GLU A 121 4.58 16.91 10.00
C GLU A 121 3.12 17.07 10.41
N ASP A 122 2.70 18.27 10.83
CA ASP A 122 1.31 18.53 11.21
C ASP A 122 0.35 18.34 10.03
N HIS A 123 0.74 18.77 8.85
CA HIS A 123 -0.03 18.56 7.63
C HIS A 123 -0.17 17.06 7.34
N ALA A 124 0.92 16.30 7.44
CA ALA A 124 0.89 14.85 7.25
C ALA A 124 -0.02 14.16 8.27
N VAL A 125 0.03 14.57 9.54
CA VAL A 125 -0.86 14.03 10.59
C VAL A 125 -2.33 14.30 10.25
N ARG A 126 -2.66 15.48 9.74
CA ARG A 126 -4.03 15.79 9.32
C ARG A 126 -4.51 14.92 8.18
N MET A 127 -3.63 14.62 7.21
CA MET A 127 -3.96 13.72 6.10
C MET A 127 -4.30 12.32 6.59
N VAL A 128 -3.49 11.78 7.50
CA VAL A 128 -3.72 10.47 8.08
C VAL A 128 -4.96 10.47 8.98
N ALA A 129 -5.19 11.54 9.74
CA ALA A 129 -6.38 11.71 10.57
C ALA A 129 -7.67 11.72 9.72
N GLY A 130 -7.63 12.35 8.55
CA GLY A 130 -8.75 12.33 7.60
C GLY A 130 -9.06 10.91 7.11
N THR A 131 -8.02 10.12 6.82
CA THR A 131 -8.18 8.71 6.44
C THR A 131 -8.79 7.91 7.60
N ALA A 132 -8.33 8.13 8.83
CA ALA A 132 -8.88 7.46 10.01
C ALA A 132 -10.37 7.78 10.18
N ARG A 133 -10.74 9.04 10.03
CA ARG A 133 -12.13 9.49 10.10
C ARG A 133 -13.00 8.78 9.07
N SER A 134 -12.50 8.64 7.84
CA SER A 134 -13.22 7.95 6.77
C SER A 134 -13.38 6.45 7.02
N MET A 135 -12.59 5.88 7.92
CA MET A 135 -12.64 4.47 8.30
C MET A 135 -13.47 4.22 9.56
N GLY A 136 -14.01 5.27 10.19
CA GLY A 136 -14.71 5.14 11.46
C GLY A 136 -13.78 4.99 12.65
N ILE A 137 -12.57 5.52 12.56
CA ILE A 137 -11.59 5.55 13.64
C ILE A 137 -11.53 6.96 14.23
N GLU A 138 -11.76 7.09 15.52
CA GLU A 138 -11.65 8.36 16.21
C GLU A 138 -10.20 8.69 16.54
N VAL A 139 -9.84 9.97 16.44
CA VAL A 139 -8.51 10.48 16.78
C VAL A 139 -8.58 11.24 18.10
N GLU A 140 -7.78 10.85 19.07
CA GLU A 140 -7.65 11.51 20.37
C GLU A 140 -6.51 12.51 20.42
#